data_a4d432d01053aa6d3fef72900fbce30c
#
_entry.id   a4d432d01053aa6d3fef72900fbce30c
#
_cell.length_a   1.000
_cell.length_b   1.000
_cell.length_c   1.000
_cell.angle_alpha   90.00
_cell.angle_beta   90.00
_cell.angle_gamma   90.00
#
_symmetry.space_group_name_H-M   'P 1'
#
loop_
_entity.id
_entity.type
_entity.pdbx_description
1 polymer ?
#
loop_
_entity_poly.entity_id
_entity_poly.type
_entity_poly.pdbx_seq_one_letter_code
_entity_poly.pdbx_strand_id
1 'polypeptide(L)'
;MKAVTFSYDDGVTQDLRVIEMLNRYGMKGTFNLNSGGFGGRFSNYIEGNLVYRDKVFAHDVRAIYEGHEVASHTKNHPDLTKLSEEEIIYQIEEDRRALSELVGYDIVGLAYPCGYVDDRVVDIIRNKTGIKYARTVNVTKSYGTPTDLYRLDFTTRNFGEDIFEVAERFINLKPDSPAIFSVWGHAYEFDWHRDWHIFEEFLKLLSGHDDIFYGTNSEVFL
;
A
#
# COMPACT_ATOMS: atom_id res chain seq x y z
N MET A 1 6.36 21.65 -2.27
CA MET A 1 6.52 20.55 -1.29
C MET A 1 6.58 19.24 -2.07
N LYS A 2 7.56 18.40 -1.76
CA LYS A 2 7.65 17.03 -2.29
C LYS A 2 7.28 16.03 -1.19
N ALA A 3 6.61 14.92 -1.54
CA ALA A 3 6.29 13.85 -0.60
C ALA A 3 6.57 12.47 -1.21
N VAL A 4 6.97 11.52 -0.37
CA VAL A 4 7.15 10.11 -0.72
C VAL A 4 6.25 9.25 0.17
N THR A 5 5.56 8.27 -0.42
CA THR A 5 4.79 7.27 0.31
C THR A 5 4.92 5.89 -0.30
N PHE A 6 4.82 4.86 0.54
CA PHE A 6 4.85 3.44 0.16
C PHE A 6 3.54 2.76 0.54
N SER A 7 3.08 1.81 -0.26
CA SER A 7 1.85 1.07 -0.02
C SER A 7 2.04 -0.42 -0.36
N TYR A 8 1.94 -1.28 0.65
CA TYR A 8 2.13 -2.73 0.50
C TYR A 8 0.85 -3.49 0.81
N ASP A 9 0.57 -4.53 0.02
CA ASP A 9 -0.67 -5.29 0.10
C ASP A 9 -0.48 -6.64 0.79
N ASP A 10 -1.61 -7.20 1.21
CA ASP A 10 -1.78 -8.58 1.65
C ASP A 10 -1.44 -8.90 3.11
N GLY A 11 -0.68 -8.11 3.83
CA GLY A 11 -0.32 -8.38 5.22
C GLY A 11 0.47 -9.67 5.39
N VAL A 12 1.55 -9.81 4.62
CA VAL A 12 2.42 -11.00 4.62
C VAL A 12 3.59 -10.86 5.60
N THR A 13 4.18 -11.97 6.01
CA THR A 13 5.29 -11.96 6.98
C THR A 13 6.52 -11.20 6.48
N GLN A 14 6.70 -11.06 5.17
CA GLN A 14 7.77 -10.24 4.57
C GLN A 14 7.62 -8.74 4.84
N ASP A 15 6.42 -8.26 5.25
CA ASP A 15 6.21 -6.86 5.66
C ASP A 15 7.15 -6.45 6.78
N LEU A 16 7.49 -7.38 7.69
CA LEU A 16 8.46 -7.14 8.77
C LEU A 16 9.81 -6.63 8.24
N ARG A 17 10.30 -7.22 7.15
CA ARG A 17 11.56 -6.79 6.52
C ARG A 17 11.42 -5.46 5.80
N VAL A 18 10.31 -5.23 5.13
CA VAL A 18 10.01 -3.92 4.50
C VAL A 18 9.98 -2.82 5.56
N ILE A 19 9.28 -3.05 6.67
CA ILE A 19 9.20 -2.11 7.81
C ILE A 19 10.57 -1.81 8.39
N GLU A 20 11.39 -2.85 8.66
CA GLU A 20 12.76 -2.66 9.15
C GLU A 20 13.57 -1.77 8.21
N MET A 21 13.47 -2.00 6.90
CA MET A 21 14.20 -1.21 5.89
C MET A 21 13.67 0.22 5.80
N LEU A 22 12.34 0.44 5.75
CA LEU A 22 11.74 1.77 5.78
C LEU A 22 12.17 2.57 7.02
N ASN A 23 12.10 1.95 8.20
CA ASN A 23 12.51 2.57 9.46
C ASN A 23 13.99 2.97 9.46
N ARG A 24 14.87 2.12 8.92
CA ARG A 24 16.32 2.38 8.80
C ARG A 24 16.59 3.65 8.01
N TYR A 25 15.79 3.94 7.00
CA TYR A 25 15.93 5.11 6.13
C TYR A 25 14.99 6.26 6.48
N GLY A 26 14.31 6.22 7.65
CA GLY A 26 13.45 7.29 8.14
C GLY A 26 12.18 7.48 7.33
N MET A 27 11.67 6.41 6.69
CA MET A 27 10.49 6.43 5.85
C MET A 27 9.31 5.71 6.51
N LYS A 28 8.10 6.07 6.09
CA LYS A 28 6.86 5.41 6.51
C LYS A 28 6.22 4.69 5.33
N GLY A 29 5.35 3.72 5.65
CA GLY A 29 4.55 3.00 4.66
C GLY A 29 3.11 2.79 5.14
N THR A 30 2.24 2.47 4.21
CA THR A 30 0.87 2.03 4.45
C THR A 30 0.76 0.56 4.08
N PHE A 31 0.20 -0.25 4.98
CA PHE A 31 0.05 -1.69 4.80
C PHE A 31 -1.43 -2.04 4.73
N ASN A 32 -1.85 -2.54 3.57
CA ASN A 32 -3.25 -2.85 3.27
C ASN A 32 -3.51 -4.32 3.62
N LEU A 33 -4.24 -4.56 4.70
CA LEU A 33 -4.40 -5.88 5.30
C LEU A 33 -5.77 -6.50 4.98
N ASN A 34 -5.83 -7.83 4.98
CA ASN A 34 -7.06 -8.61 4.89
C ASN A 34 -7.32 -9.30 6.23
N SER A 35 -8.27 -8.80 7.02
CA SER A 35 -8.52 -9.37 8.36
C SER A 35 -9.01 -10.81 8.33
N GLY A 36 -9.68 -11.23 7.27
CA GLY A 36 -10.13 -12.62 7.10
C GLY A 36 -9.01 -13.62 6.77
N GLY A 37 -7.80 -13.13 6.46
CA GLY A 37 -6.66 -13.97 6.07
C GLY A 37 -5.61 -14.18 7.16
N PHE A 38 -5.72 -13.54 8.31
CA PHE A 38 -4.70 -13.59 9.36
C PHE A 38 -4.30 -15.00 9.80
N GLY A 39 -2.99 -15.23 9.94
CA GLY A 39 -2.41 -16.52 10.32
C GLY A 39 -2.49 -17.60 9.24
N GLY A 40 -3.04 -17.27 8.05
CA GLY A 40 -3.09 -18.18 6.92
C GLY A 40 -1.69 -18.46 6.35
N ARG A 41 -1.46 -19.69 5.91
CA ARG A 41 -0.22 -20.12 5.26
C ARG A 41 -0.46 -20.37 3.79
N PHE A 42 0.26 -19.64 2.96
CA PHE A 42 0.12 -19.73 1.51
C PHE A 42 1.51 -19.83 0.87
N SER A 43 1.60 -20.68 -0.15
CA SER A 43 2.78 -20.71 -1.01
C SER A 43 2.37 -21.13 -2.41
N ASN A 44 3.07 -20.64 -3.40
CA ASN A 44 2.91 -21.08 -4.78
C ASN A 44 4.23 -20.94 -5.55
N TYR A 45 4.33 -21.68 -6.63
CA TYR A 45 5.43 -21.51 -7.56
C TYR A 45 5.12 -20.35 -8.50
N ILE A 46 6.02 -19.37 -8.55
CA ILE A 46 5.98 -18.24 -9.47
C ILE A 46 7.26 -18.28 -10.29
N GLU A 47 7.16 -18.46 -11.59
CA GLU A 47 8.31 -18.59 -12.49
C GLU A 47 9.37 -19.60 -12.01
N GLY A 48 8.91 -20.74 -11.45
CA GLY A 48 9.78 -21.80 -10.96
C GLY A 48 10.36 -21.58 -9.55
N ASN A 49 10.13 -20.45 -8.91
CA ASN A 49 10.54 -20.17 -7.54
C ASN A 49 9.36 -20.45 -6.57
N LEU A 50 9.63 -21.16 -5.48
CA LEU A 50 8.66 -21.30 -4.39
C LEU A 50 8.64 -20.00 -3.58
N VAL A 51 7.49 -19.35 -3.57
CA VAL A 51 7.26 -18.09 -2.84
C VAL A 51 6.25 -18.33 -1.73
N TYR A 52 6.64 -18.02 -0.50
CA TYR A 52 5.76 -18.04 0.67
C TYR A 52 5.05 -16.69 0.80
N ARG A 53 3.76 -16.74 1.14
CA ARG A 53 2.91 -15.56 1.38
C ARG A 53 2.12 -15.76 2.68
N ASP A 54 2.81 -16.27 3.70
CA ASP A 54 2.21 -16.48 5.00
C ASP A 54 1.75 -15.14 5.58
N LYS A 55 0.52 -15.10 6.07
CA LYS A 55 -0.07 -13.89 6.63
C LYS A 55 0.39 -13.68 8.08
N VAL A 56 0.54 -12.43 8.48
CA VAL A 56 0.78 -12.08 9.87
C VAL A 56 -0.38 -12.54 10.76
N PHE A 57 -0.13 -12.76 12.05
CA PHE A 57 -1.21 -13.07 12.99
C PHE A 57 -1.91 -11.81 13.49
N ALA A 58 -3.22 -11.89 13.74
CA ALA A 58 -4.01 -10.75 14.19
C ALA A 58 -3.45 -10.10 15.48
N HIS A 59 -2.98 -10.92 16.43
CA HIS A 59 -2.45 -10.40 17.71
C HIS A 59 -1.13 -9.64 17.57
N ASP A 60 -0.41 -9.80 16.46
CA ASP A 60 0.88 -9.14 16.20
C ASP A 60 0.71 -7.83 15.39
N VAL A 61 -0.45 -7.60 14.77
CA VAL A 61 -0.68 -6.48 13.85
C VAL A 61 -0.27 -5.14 14.46
N ARG A 62 -0.71 -4.84 15.68
CA ARG A 62 -0.40 -3.57 16.34
C ARG A 62 1.11 -3.36 16.53
N ALA A 63 1.82 -4.41 16.92
CA ALA A 63 3.26 -4.33 17.17
C ALA A 63 4.07 -4.28 15.87
N ILE A 64 3.67 -5.06 14.86
CA ILE A 64 4.37 -5.11 13.57
C ILE A 64 4.30 -3.75 12.86
N TYR A 65 3.11 -3.14 12.80
CA TYR A 65 2.88 -1.94 11.99
C TYR A 65 2.97 -0.63 12.79
N GLU A 66 3.52 -0.67 14.02
CA GLU A 66 3.71 0.54 14.83
C GLU A 66 4.58 1.58 14.10
N GLY A 67 4.10 2.83 14.05
CA GLY A 67 4.78 3.93 13.32
C GLY A 67 4.45 4.00 11.82
N HIS A 68 3.70 3.03 11.30
CA HIS A 68 3.20 2.96 9.94
C HIS A 68 1.66 3.02 9.92
N GLU A 69 1.07 3.14 8.75
CA GLU A 69 -0.37 3.10 8.59
C GLU A 69 -0.84 1.69 8.25
N VAL A 70 -1.90 1.24 8.91
CA VAL A 70 -2.69 0.09 8.48
C VAL A 70 -3.90 0.60 7.71
N ALA A 71 -4.16 0.03 6.54
CA ALA A 71 -5.32 0.28 5.70
C ALA A 71 -6.02 -1.04 5.35
N SER A 72 -7.24 -0.95 4.82
CA SER A 72 -8.01 -2.12 4.40
C SER A 72 -7.57 -2.63 3.02
N HIS A 73 -7.61 -3.95 2.87
CA HIS A 73 -7.56 -4.60 1.56
C HIS A 73 -8.77 -5.53 1.37
N THR A 74 -9.89 -5.16 1.99
CA THR A 74 -11.11 -5.94 2.17
C THR A 74 -10.91 -7.20 3.02
N LYS A 75 -11.98 -7.70 3.60
CA LYS A 75 -11.92 -8.84 4.53
C LYS A 75 -11.32 -10.11 3.91
N ASN A 76 -11.77 -10.47 2.69
CA ASN A 76 -11.43 -11.74 2.05
C ASN A 76 -10.86 -11.61 0.63
N HIS A 77 -10.43 -10.41 0.25
CA HIS A 77 -9.82 -10.11 -1.05
C HIS A 77 -10.69 -10.49 -2.29
N PRO A 78 -12.00 -10.20 -2.32
CA PRO A 78 -12.82 -10.52 -3.49
C PRO A 78 -12.68 -9.47 -4.61
N ASP A 79 -13.12 -9.85 -5.82
CA ASP A 79 -13.39 -8.90 -6.89
C ASP A 79 -14.68 -8.13 -6.56
N LEU A 80 -14.54 -6.89 -6.10
CA LEU A 80 -15.67 -6.06 -5.66
C LEU A 80 -16.66 -5.75 -6.80
N THR A 81 -16.21 -5.74 -8.06
CA THR A 81 -17.09 -5.45 -9.21
C THR A 81 -18.14 -6.53 -9.45
N LYS A 82 -17.94 -7.73 -8.87
CA LYS A 82 -18.85 -8.88 -9.00
C LYS A 82 -19.80 -9.06 -7.82
N LEU A 83 -19.66 -8.22 -6.79
CA LEU A 83 -20.45 -8.33 -5.58
C LEU A 83 -21.69 -7.42 -5.61
N SER A 84 -22.70 -7.77 -4.82
CA SER A 84 -23.80 -6.86 -4.51
C SER A 84 -23.33 -5.69 -3.65
N GLU A 85 -24.15 -4.65 -3.52
CA GLU A 85 -23.84 -3.48 -2.69
C GLU A 85 -23.64 -3.88 -1.23
N GLU A 86 -24.51 -4.73 -0.69
CA GLU A 86 -24.44 -5.21 0.69
C GLU A 86 -23.15 -6.01 0.94
N GLU A 87 -22.74 -6.84 -0.02
CA GLU A 87 -21.51 -7.61 0.07
C GLU A 87 -20.26 -6.69 0.02
N ILE A 88 -20.27 -5.66 -0.84
CA ILE A 88 -19.18 -4.66 -0.89
C ILE A 88 -19.04 -3.97 0.46
N ILE A 89 -20.14 -3.45 1.00
CA ILE A 89 -20.15 -2.78 2.31
C ILE A 89 -19.65 -3.75 3.41
N TYR A 90 -20.15 -4.98 3.42
CA TYR A 90 -19.71 -6.00 4.37
C TYR A 90 -18.21 -6.26 4.29
N GLN A 91 -17.66 -6.46 3.09
CA GLN A 91 -16.23 -6.73 2.88
C GLN A 91 -15.34 -5.60 3.38
N ILE A 92 -15.78 -4.36 3.23
CA ILE A 92 -15.01 -3.18 3.60
C ILE A 92 -15.21 -2.83 5.08
N GLU A 93 -16.45 -2.72 5.56
CA GLU A 93 -16.72 -2.26 6.93
C GLU A 93 -16.36 -3.30 7.99
N GLU A 94 -16.53 -4.61 7.71
CA GLU A 94 -16.08 -5.64 8.63
C GLU A 94 -14.55 -5.69 8.73
N ASP A 95 -13.85 -5.49 7.60
CA ASP A 95 -12.39 -5.41 7.61
C ASP A 95 -11.93 -4.17 8.38
N ARG A 96 -12.51 -3.00 8.06
CA ARG A 96 -12.25 -1.72 8.71
C ARG A 96 -12.42 -1.82 10.23
N ARG A 97 -13.55 -2.39 10.70
CA ARG A 97 -13.84 -2.59 12.12
C ARG A 97 -12.80 -3.49 12.79
N ALA A 98 -12.53 -4.66 12.20
CA ALA A 98 -11.57 -5.61 12.75
C ALA A 98 -10.16 -5.02 12.84
N LEU A 99 -9.70 -4.32 11.81
CA LEU A 99 -8.39 -3.68 11.81
C LEU A 99 -8.33 -2.51 12.80
N SER A 100 -9.38 -1.68 12.88
CA SER A 100 -9.44 -0.56 13.84
C SER A 100 -9.36 -1.04 15.30
N GLU A 101 -10.01 -2.16 15.63
CA GLU A 101 -9.92 -2.78 16.96
C GLU A 101 -8.48 -3.23 17.28
N LEU A 102 -7.74 -3.76 16.28
CA LEU A 102 -6.37 -4.23 16.47
C LEU A 102 -5.38 -3.08 16.65
N VAL A 103 -5.48 -2.03 15.84
CA VAL A 103 -4.51 -0.92 15.86
C VAL A 103 -4.87 0.20 16.83
N GLY A 104 -6.14 0.36 17.17
CA GLY A 104 -6.63 1.37 18.13
C GLY A 104 -6.92 2.74 17.50
N TYR A 105 -7.07 2.83 16.18
CA TYR A 105 -7.48 4.02 15.45
C TYR A 105 -8.37 3.66 14.26
N ASP A 106 -9.11 4.63 13.71
CA ASP A 106 -10.00 4.41 12.59
C ASP A 106 -9.22 4.15 11.29
N ILE A 107 -9.53 3.04 10.64
CA ILE A 107 -9.01 2.73 9.30
C ILE A 107 -9.76 3.58 8.27
N VAL A 108 -9.03 4.34 7.48
CA VAL A 108 -9.59 5.28 6.48
C VAL A 108 -9.13 5.02 5.04
N GLY A 109 -8.12 4.18 4.88
CA GLY A 109 -7.56 3.82 3.58
C GLY A 109 -8.03 2.47 3.07
N LEU A 110 -8.05 2.32 1.74
CA LEU A 110 -8.34 1.07 1.04
C LEU A 110 -7.37 0.87 -0.13
N ALA A 111 -6.94 -0.37 -0.38
CA ALA A 111 -6.42 -0.79 -1.67
C ALA A 111 -7.42 -1.74 -2.33
N TYR A 112 -7.75 -1.53 -3.61
CA TYR A 112 -8.67 -2.41 -4.32
C TYR A 112 -8.05 -3.78 -4.59
N PRO A 113 -8.69 -4.90 -4.17
CA PRO A 113 -8.23 -6.24 -4.50
C PRO A 113 -8.03 -6.43 -6.01
N CYS A 114 -6.86 -6.90 -6.42
CA CYS A 114 -6.46 -7.05 -7.83
C CYS A 114 -6.58 -5.77 -8.69
N GLY A 115 -6.88 -4.62 -8.09
CA GLY A 115 -7.13 -3.36 -8.80
C GLY A 115 -8.48 -3.28 -9.52
N TYR A 116 -9.39 -4.24 -9.33
CA TYR A 116 -10.71 -4.23 -9.96
C TYR A 116 -11.63 -3.20 -9.30
N VAL A 117 -11.99 -2.19 -10.07
CA VAL A 117 -12.84 -1.08 -9.63
C VAL A 117 -13.65 -0.52 -10.80
N ASP A 118 -14.92 -0.19 -10.56
CA ASP A 118 -15.81 0.52 -11.46
C ASP A 118 -16.49 1.72 -10.76
N ASP A 119 -17.27 2.50 -11.49
CA ASP A 119 -17.95 3.68 -10.93
C ASP A 119 -18.92 3.31 -9.81
N ARG A 120 -19.61 2.18 -9.93
CA ARG A 120 -20.53 1.68 -8.90
C ARG A 120 -19.83 1.37 -7.60
N VAL A 121 -18.68 0.66 -7.66
CA VAL A 121 -17.87 0.34 -6.48
C VAL A 121 -17.39 1.62 -5.81
N VAL A 122 -16.88 2.59 -6.59
CA VAL A 122 -16.44 3.88 -6.05
C VAL A 122 -17.56 4.63 -5.36
N ASP A 123 -18.75 4.68 -5.96
CA ASP A 123 -19.91 5.39 -5.39
C ASP A 123 -20.38 4.75 -4.08
N ILE A 124 -20.38 3.43 -4.00
CA ILE A 124 -20.71 2.70 -2.76
C ILE A 124 -19.69 3.04 -1.67
N ILE A 125 -18.39 2.94 -1.97
CA ILE A 125 -17.32 3.21 -1.00
C ILE A 125 -17.41 4.64 -0.49
N ARG A 126 -17.51 5.61 -1.39
CA ARG A 126 -17.57 7.04 -1.05
C ARG A 126 -18.76 7.40 -0.17
N ASN A 127 -19.93 6.82 -0.46
CA ASN A 127 -21.17 7.25 0.18
C ASN A 127 -21.63 6.35 1.33
N LYS A 128 -21.12 5.12 1.45
CA LYS A 128 -21.67 4.10 2.35
C LYS A 128 -20.63 3.45 3.27
N THR A 129 -19.36 3.87 3.19
CA THR A 129 -18.29 3.35 4.08
C THR A 129 -17.53 4.49 4.74
N GLY A 130 -16.69 4.14 5.72
CA GLY A 130 -15.80 5.07 6.40
C GLY A 130 -14.48 5.34 5.67
N ILE A 131 -14.28 4.80 4.48
CA ILE A 131 -13.06 4.99 3.67
C ILE A 131 -12.98 6.44 3.17
N LYS A 132 -11.78 7.01 3.20
CA LYS A 132 -11.49 8.38 2.73
C LYS A 132 -10.64 8.42 1.47
N TYR A 133 -9.85 7.38 1.22
CA TYR A 133 -9.06 7.21 0.00
C TYR A 133 -8.96 5.75 -0.40
N ALA A 134 -8.83 5.48 -1.71
CA ALA A 134 -8.68 4.12 -2.22
C ALA A 134 -7.68 4.07 -3.39
N ARG A 135 -6.70 3.14 -3.30
CA ARG A 135 -5.62 2.96 -4.28
C ARG A 135 -5.98 1.90 -5.32
N THR A 136 -5.72 2.22 -6.58
CA THR A 136 -5.75 1.30 -7.72
C THR A 136 -4.38 0.60 -7.89
N VAL A 137 -4.24 -0.18 -8.96
CA VAL A 137 -2.96 -0.82 -9.36
C VAL A 137 -2.27 -0.11 -10.53
N ASN A 138 -2.85 1.01 -11.00
CA ASN A 138 -2.32 1.73 -12.15
C ASN A 138 -1.01 2.45 -11.79
N VAL A 139 -0.13 2.54 -12.78
CA VAL A 139 1.16 3.23 -12.69
C VAL A 139 1.18 4.39 -13.68
N THR A 140 1.44 5.60 -13.17
CA THR A 140 1.35 6.83 -13.96
C THR A 140 2.68 7.38 -14.43
N LYS A 141 3.77 7.06 -13.73
CA LYS A 141 5.09 7.72 -13.87
C LYS A 141 5.02 9.26 -13.67
N SER A 142 3.94 9.74 -13.07
CA SER A 142 3.66 11.16 -12.78
C SER A 142 3.81 11.45 -11.29
N TYR A 143 4.08 12.70 -10.96
CA TYR A 143 4.25 13.18 -9.58
C TYR A 143 3.16 14.18 -9.17
N GLY A 144 2.15 14.39 -10.01
CA GLY A 144 1.05 15.31 -9.70
C GLY A 144 0.16 14.81 -8.57
N THR A 145 -0.52 15.73 -7.91
CA THR A 145 -1.55 15.39 -6.90
C THR A 145 -2.75 14.72 -7.57
N PRO A 146 -3.34 13.69 -6.94
CA PRO A 146 -4.51 13.02 -7.50
C PRO A 146 -5.73 13.93 -7.52
N THR A 147 -6.58 13.76 -8.51
CA THR A 147 -7.86 14.48 -8.64
C THR A 147 -9.04 13.72 -8.03
N ASP A 148 -8.93 12.41 -7.87
CA ASP A 148 -9.94 11.56 -7.22
C ASP A 148 -9.25 10.68 -6.16
N LEU A 149 -9.54 10.95 -4.88
CA LEU A 149 -8.98 10.18 -3.76
C LEU A 149 -9.48 8.73 -3.72
N TYR A 150 -10.57 8.40 -4.40
CA TYR A 150 -11.08 7.02 -4.49
C TYR A 150 -10.55 6.26 -5.71
N ARG A 151 -9.64 6.88 -6.48
CA ARG A 151 -8.89 6.27 -7.61
C ARG A 151 -7.46 6.75 -7.60
N LEU A 152 -6.74 6.49 -6.50
CA LEU A 152 -5.33 6.85 -6.40
C LEU A 152 -4.50 5.93 -7.29
N ASP A 153 -4.03 6.46 -8.39
CA ASP A 153 -3.02 5.84 -9.23
C ASP A 153 -1.62 6.24 -8.73
N PHE A 154 -0.73 5.28 -8.61
CA PHE A 154 0.58 5.51 -8.03
C PHE A 154 1.66 5.79 -9.08
N THR A 155 2.75 6.42 -8.65
CA THR A 155 3.85 6.77 -9.55
C THR A 155 4.52 5.53 -10.12
N THR A 156 4.80 4.53 -9.29
CA THR A 156 5.51 3.32 -9.71
C THR A 156 5.18 2.11 -8.83
N ARG A 157 5.60 0.93 -9.29
CA ARG A 157 5.67 -0.27 -8.46
C ARG A 157 6.98 -0.30 -7.68
N ASN A 158 7.06 -1.21 -6.69
CA ASN A 158 8.24 -1.46 -5.86
C ASN A 158 9.39 -2.15 -6.60
N PHE A 159 9.20 -2.52 -7.88
CA PHE A 159 10.20 -3.10 -8.76
C PHE A 159 10.00 -2.64 -10.20
N GLY A 160 11.01 -2.80 -11.04
CA GLY A 160 11.00 -2.44 -12.45
C GLY A 160 12.34 -1.84 -12.88
N GLU A 161 12.69 -1.99 -14.16
CA GLU A 161 13.98 -1.53 -14.69
C GLU A 161 14.19 -0.01 -14.58
N ASP A 162 13.10 0.76 -14.58
CA ASP A 162 13.12 2.22 -14.56
C ASP A 162 12.89 2.87 -13.17
N ILE A 163 12.82 2.07 -12.09
CA ILE A 163 12.49 2.58 -10.76
C ILE A 163 13.48 3.65 -10.27
N PHE A 164 14.76 3.45 -10.54
CA PHE A 164 15.81 4.42 -10.16
C PHE A 164 15.70 5.70 -10.98
N GLU A 165 15.52 5.60 -12.29
CA GLU A 165 15.34 6.76 -13.16
C GLU A 165 14.14 7.61 -12.76
N VAL A 166 13.00 6.96 -12.45
CA VAL A 166 11.80 7.65 -11.99
C VAL A 166 12.04 8.34 -10.64
N ALA A 167 12.78 7.69 -9.71
CA ALA A 167 13.14 8.30 -8.44
C ALA A 167 14.11 9.50 -8.60
N GLU A 168 15.15 9.36 -9.42
CA GLU A 168 16.11 10.45 -9.67
C GLU A 168 15.42 11.67 -10.29
N ARG A 169 14.51 11.48 -11.23
CA ARG A 169 13.71 12.58 -11.80
C ARG A 169 12.87 13.29 -10.73
N PHE A 170 12.28 12.56 -9.79
CA PHE A 170 11.53 13.14 -8.68
C PHE A 170 12.44 13.92 -7.72
N ILE A 171 13.57 13.34 -7.32
CA ILE A 171 14.54 13.97 -6.42
C ILE A 171 15.01 15.32 -6.98
N ASN A 172 15.32 15.36 -8.28
CA ASN A 172 15.79 16.55 -8.96
C ASN A 172 14.67 17.54 -9.35
N LEU A 173 13.41 17.16 -9.16
CA LEU A 173 12.27 18.01 -9.49
C LEU A 173 12.24 19.26 -8.60
N LYS A 174 11.99 20.41 -9.22
CA LYS A 174 11.72 21.69 -8.54
C LYS A 174 10.28 22.11 -8.88
N PRO A 175 9.30 21.54 -8.18
CA PRO A 175 7.90 21.70 -8.57
C PRO A 175 7.34 23.03 -8.09
N ASP A 176 6.53 23.67 -8.94
CA ASP A 176 5.75 24.88 -8.60
C ASP A 176 4.47 24.54 -7.80
N SER A 177 4.08 23.28 -7.75
CA SER A 177 2.94 22.72 -7.02
C SER A 177 3.35 21.47 -6.24
N PRO A 178 2.56 20.99 -5.27
CA PRO A 178 2.87 19.74 -4.56
C PRO A 178 3.12 18.58 -5.51
N ALA A 179 4.19 17.82 -5.26
CA ALA A 179 4.58 16.66 -6.05
C ALA A 179 4.72 15.43 -5.14
N ILE A 180 4.15 14.31 -5.56
CA ILE A 180 4.08 13.07 -4.78
C ILE A 180 4.75 11.95 -5.57
N PHE A 181 5.68 11.27 -4.92
CA PHE A 181 6.26 10.02 -5.40
C PHE A 181 5.67 8.87 -4.57
N SER A 182 4.81 8.08 -5.19
CA SER A 182 4.08 6.99 -4.55
C SER A 182 4.48 5.64 -5.14
N VAL A 183 4.80 4.69 -4.25
CA VAL A 183 5.27 3.35 -4.60
C VAL A 183 4.31 2.31 -4.05
N TRP A 184 3.90 1.32 -4.85
CA TRP A 184 3.09 0.23 -4.36
C TRP A 184 3.64 -1.14 -4.77
N GLY A 185 3.24 -2.18 -4.06
CA GLY A 185 3.60 -3.57 -4.36
C GLY A 185 3.22 -4.53 -3.26
N HIS A 186 3.82 -5.72 -3.31
CA HIS A 186 3.68 -6.74 -2.28
C HIS A 186 5.08 -7.09 -1.75
N ALA A 187 5.22 -7.22 -0.43
CA ALA A 187 6.53 -7.51 0.16
C ALA A 187 7.11 -8.87 -0.27
N TYR A 188 6.27 -9.85 -0.59
CA TYR A 188 6.73 -11.16 -1.08
C TYR A 188 7.35 -11.10 -2.50
N GLU A 189 7.13 -10.04 -3.26
CA GLU A 189 7.72 -9.85 -4.59
C GLU A 189 9.24 -9.77 -4.50
N PHE A 190 9.79 -9.22 -3.41
CA PHE A 190 11.24 -9.18 -3.19
C PHE A 190 11.87 -10.56 -2.98
N ASP A 191 11.13 -11.53 -2.41
CA ASP A 191 11.57 -12.93 -2.34
C ASP A 191 11.50 -13.60 -3.72
N TRP A 192 10.45 -13.30 -4.48
CA TRP A 192 10.25 -13.81 -5.83
C TRP A 192 11.37 -13.35 -6.76
N HIS A 193 11.63 -12.03 -6.83
CA HIS A 193 12.65 -11.44 -7.69
C HIS A 193 14.07 -11.56 -7.10
N ARG A 194 14.23 -11.92 -5.82
CA ARG A 194 15.51 -11.98 -5.09
C ARG A 194 16.24 -10.65 -5.07
N ASP A 195 15.51 -9.54 -4.99
CA ASP A 195 16.00 -8.18 -5.18
C ASP A 195 15.90 -7.27 -3.95
N TRP A 196 15.86 -7.85 -2.74
CA TRP A 196 15.91 -7.09 -1.49
C TRP A 196 17.04 -6.06 -1.45
N HIS A 197 18.21 -6.39 -2.04
CA HIS A 197 19.33 -5.47 -2.13
C HIS A 197 19.05 -4.28 -3.05
N ILE A 198 18.31 -4.49 -4.14
CA ILE A 198 17.86 -3.42 -5.03
C ILE A 198 16.90 -2.48 -4.30
N PHE A 199 15.98 -3.04 -3.52
CA PHE A 199 15.08 -2.24 -2.70
C PHE A 199 15.85 -1.40 -1.66
N GLU A 200 16.88 -1.96 -1.02
CA GLU A 200 17.72 -1.20 -0.08
C GLU A 200 18.45 -0.04 -0.77
N GLU A 201 19.03 -0.25 -1.94
CA GLU A 201 19.66 0.81 -2.74
C GLU A 201 18.66 1.88 -3.16
N PHE A 202 17.45 1.49 -3.52
CA PHE A 202 16.37 2.40 -3.87
C PHE A 202 15.94 3.28 -2.67
N LEU A 203 15.78 2.70 -1.49
CA LEU A 203 15.48 3.47 -0.27
C LEU A 203 16.62 4.42 0.09
N LYS A 204 17.86 3.98 -0.07
CA LYS A 204 19.04 4.80 0.16
C LYS A 204 19.07 6.02 -0.79
N LEU A 205 18.73 5.81 -2.07
CA LEU A 205 18.63 6.89 -3.05
C LEU A 205 17.56 7.93 -2.65
N LEU A 206 16.39 7.46 -2.20
CA LEU A 206 15.26 8.33 -1.83
C LEU A 206 15.42 9.00 -0.46
N SER A 207 16.33 8.53 0.40
CA SER A 207 16.45 9.00 1.78
C SER A 207 17.27 10.29 1.93
N GLY A 208 17.07 10.98 3.08
CA GLY A 208 17.95 12.07 3.51
C GLY A 208 17.81 13.38 2.74
N HIS A 209 16.71 13.61 2.05
CA HIS A 209 16.43 14.87 1.35
C HIS A 209 15.56 15.79 2.22
N ASP A 210 16.09 16.93 2.65
CA ASP A 210 15.42 17.87 3.56
C ASP A 210 14.14 18.50 2.97
N ASP A 211 13.98 18.48 1.64
CA ASP A 211 12.84 19.03 0.92
C ASP A 211 11.76 18.00 0.60
N ILE A 212 11.92 16.76 1.10
CA ILE A 212 10.97 15.65 0.90
C ILE A 212 10.33 15.23 2.23
N PHE A 213 9.00 15.22 2.27
CA PHE A 213 8.23 14.64 3.37
C PHE A 213 8.03 13.14 3.14
N TYR A 214 8.38 12.32 4.12
CA TYR A 214 8.20 10.86 4.08
C TYR A 214 7.03 10.46 4.97
N GLY A 215 5.87 10.23 4.36
CA GLY A 215 4.62 9.98 5.08
C GLY A 215 3.91 8.70 4.65
N THR A 216 2.91 8.32 5.44
CA THR A 216 1.93 7.30 5.07
C THR A 216 0.99 7.85 3.99
N ASN A 217 0.16 6.98 3.40
CA ASN A 217 -0.82 7.44 2.40
C ASN A 217 -1.77 8.50 3.00
N SER A 218 -2.29 8.29 4.21
CA SER A 218 -3.18 9.28 4.84
C SER A 218 -2.47 10.59 5.14
N GLU A 219 -1.21 10.57 5.59
CA GLU A 219 -0.43 11.78 5.84
C GLU A 219 -0.10 12.57 4.56
N VAL A 220 -0.07 11.90 3.40
CA VAL A 220 0.29 12.51 2.10
C VAL A 220 -0.94 12.95 1.31
N PHE A 221 -2.06 12.22 1.40
CA PHE A 221 -3.24 12.45 0.55
C PHE A 221 -4.41 13.13 1.27
N LEU A 222 -4.47 13.10 2.62
CA LEU A 222 -5.53 13.71 3.42
C LEU A 222 -5.04 14.94 4.18
#